data_097c5cf3d42a0de4fb188301aaf78757
#
_entry.id   097c5cf3d42a0de4fb188301aaf78757
#
_cell.length_a   1.000
_cell.length_b   1.000
_cell.length_c   1.000
_cell.angle_alpha   90.00
_cell.angle_beta   90.00
_cell.angle_gamma   90.00
#
_symmetry.space_group_name_H-M   'P 1'
#
loop_
_entity.id
_entity.type
_entity.pdbx_description
1 polymer ?
#
loop_
_entity_poly.entity_id
_entity_poly.type
_entity_poly.pdbx_seq_one_letter_code
_entity_poly.pdbx_strand_id
1 'polypeptide(L)'
;LTGTRDSCLFCYNKDMLYRQYYLSPIGRLCLVASDQALYGVWLEGQKHFQSGIREEELVDTSNPILKMTKNWLEAYFKGDHPSPDTLPLADRGTTFQLKVWSALRDIPVGESRTYSQIGKVILCQSAQAVGTAVGKNPWLILVPCHRVLPSSGHIGKYAAGEDAKRFLLHLEGIRFDNP
;
A
#
# COMPACT_ATOMS: atom_id res chain seq x y z
N LEU A 1 -48.84 -28.13 15.25
CA LEU A 1 -48.59 -26.96 14.40
C LEU A 1 -47.27 -26.37 14.81
N THR A 2 -46.21 -26.93 14.23
CA THR A 2 -44.81 -26.60 14.49
C THR A 2 -44.31 -25.66 13.40
N GLY A 3 -44.17 -24.39 13.74
CA GLY A 3 -43.51 -23.39 12.90
C GLY A 3 -42.01 -23.47 13.13
N THR A 4 -41.30 -24.07 12.20
CA THR A 4 -39.84 -23.99 12.10
C THR A 4 -39.45 -22.56 11.73
N ARG A 5 -38.76 -21.89 12.65
CA ARG A 5 -38.08 -20.63 12.38
C ARG A 5 -36.86 -20.98 11.54
N ASP A 6 -36.95 -20.74 10.24
CA ASP A 6 -35.77 -20.64 9.38
C ASP A 6 -34.95 -19.45 9.86
N SER A 7 -33.93 -19.73 10.64
CA SER A 7 -32.92 -18.80 11.03
C SER A 7 -32.13 -18.40 9.76
N CYS A 8 -32.27 -17.16 9.40
CA CYS A 8 -31.59 -16.47 8.32
C CYS A 8 -30.07 -16.69 8.40
N LEU A 9 -29.55 -17.65 7.61
CA LEU A 9 -28.15 -17.95 7.43
C LEU A 9 -27.50 -16.90 6.46
N PHE A 10 -27.72 -15.63 6.72
CA PHE A 10 -26.83 -14.59 6.27
C PHE A 10 -25.87 -14.24 7.41
N CYS A 11 -25.08 -15.23 7.83
CA CYS A 11 -23.82 -14.90 8.48
C CYS A 11 -22.98 -14.15 7.46
N TYR A 12 -22.85 -12.85 7.67
CA TYR A 12 -21.78 -12.04 7.12
C TYR A 12 -20.47 -12.79 7.40
N ASN A 13 -19.96 -13.46 6.38
CA ASN A 13 -18.63 -14.04 6.41
C ASN A 13 -17.67 -12.82 6.35
N LYS A 14 -17.47 -12.18 7.50
CA LYS A 14 -16.46 -11.16 7.63
C LYS A 14 -15.13 -11.89 7.48
N ASP A 15 -14.42 -11.61 6.40
CA ASP A 15 -13.11 -12.22 6.14
C ASP A 15 -12.23 -12.04 7.38
N MET A 16 -11.71 -13.16 7.88
CA MET A 16 -10.75 -13.13 8.98
C MET A 16 -9.49 -12.42 8.47
N LEU A 17 -8.99 -11.46 9.23
CA LEU A 17 -7.78 -10.71 8.89
C LEU A 17 -6.62 -11.21 9.74
N TYR A 18 -5.53 -11.54 9.06
CA TYR A 18 -4.28 -12.01 9.65
C TYR A 18 -3.26 -10.89 9.63
N ARG A 19 -2.47 -10.77 10.69
CA ARG A 19 -1.42 -9.77 10.81
C ARG A 19 -0.07 -10.43 11.07
N GLN A 20 0.95 -9.94 10.39
CA GLN A 20 2.36 -10.22 10.68
C GLN A 20 3.20 -8.96 10.57
N TYR A 21 4.32 -8.97 11.25
CA TYR A 21 5.33 -7.94 11.13
C TYR A 21 6.56 -8.45 10.37
N TYR A 22 7.19 -7.55 9.63
CA TYR A 22 8.41 -7.79 8.88
C TYR A 22 9.42 -6.69 9.22
N LEU A 23 10.60 -7.06 9.70
CA LEU A 23 11.68 -6.12 9.99
C LEU A 23 12.41 -5.81 8.68
N SER A 24 12.24 -4.59 8.19
CA SER A 24 12.85 -4.12 6.95
C SER A 24 13.93 -3.09 7.19
N PRO A 25 14.76 -2.74 6.17
CA PRO A 25 15.76 -1.67 6.27
C PRO A 25 15.18 -0.29 6.60
N ILE A 26 13.89 -0.05 6.31
CA ILE A 26 13.22 1.22 6.63
C ILE A 26 12.44 1.17 7.96
N GLY A 27 12.47 0.04 8.68
CA GLY A 27 11.78 -0.16 9.95
C GLY A 27 10.82 -1.34 9.93
N ARG A 28 10.04 -1.49 10.99
CA ARG A 28 9.09 -2.60 11.15
C ARG A 28 7.83 -2.36 10.33
N LEU A 29 7.60 -3.22 9.34
CA LEU A 29 6.39 -3.19 8.51
C LEU A 29 5.31 -4.09 9.10
N CYS A 30 4.09 -3.57 9.16
CA CYS A 30 2.88 -4.31 9.49
C CYS A 30 2.21 -4.78 8.20
N LEU A 31 1.98 -6.08 8.08
CA LEU A 31 1.36 -6.73 6.94
C LEU A 31 0.00 -7.29 7.38
N VAL A 32 -1.06 -6.97 6.66
CA VAL A 32 -2.41 -7.49 6.94
C VAL A 32 -3.01 -8.09 5.68
N ALA A 33 -3.53 -9.29 5.79
CA ALA A 33 -4.18 -10.01 4.69
C ALA A 33 -5.38 -10.83 5.18
N SER A 34 -6.36 -11.05 4.30
CA SER A 34 -7.32 -12.14 4.43
C SER A 34 -6.76 -13.40 3.76
N ASP A 35 -7.55 -14.47 3.70
CA ASP A 35 -7.19 -15.66 2.91
C ASP A 35 -7.23 -15.42 1.40
N GLN A 36 -7.82 -14.32 0.94
CA GLN A 36 -8.01 -14.00 -0.47
C GLN A 36 -7.12 -12.88 -0.99
N ALA A 37 -6.77 -11.89 -0.14
CA ALA A 37 -6.09 -10.69 -0.59
C ALA A 37 -5.28 -9.99 0.49
N LEU A 38 -4.26 -9.23 0.05
CA LEU A 38 -3.45 -8.34 0.88
C LEU A 38 -4.21 -7.04 1.14
N TYR A 39 -4.50 -6.75 2.40
CA TYR A 39 -5.23 -5.56 2.84
C TYR A 39 -4.30 -4.36 3.00
N GLY A 40 -3.05 -4.58 3.32
CA GLY A 40 -2.07 -3.50 3.34
C GLY A 40 -0.71 -3.88 3.89
N VAL A 41 0.20 -2.94 3.67
CA VAL A 41 1.58 -2.90 4.18
C VAL A 41 1.83 -1.49 4.68
N TRP A 42 2.15 -1.33 5.95
CA TRP A 42 2.40 -0.02 6.58
C TRP A 42 3.68 -0.05 7.41
N LEU A 43 4.41 1.04 7.39
CA LEU A 43 5.47 1.25 8.37
C LEU A 43 4.82 1.55 9.74
N GLU A 44 5.29 0.89 10.79
CA GLU A 44 4.78 1.13 12.15
C GLU A 44 4.93 2.60 12.53
N GLY A 45 3.84 3.20 13.04
CA GLY A 45 3.80 4.61 13.40
C GLY A 45 3.59 5.59 12.24
N GLN A 46 3.48 5.12 11.00
CA GLN A 46 3.20 6.02 9.87
C GLN A 46 1.81 6.66 9.94
N LYS A 47 1.64 7.75 9.19
CA LYS A 47 0.32 8.36 8.99
C LYS A 47 -0.62 7.37 8.28
N HIS A 48 -1.88 7.31 8.73
CA HIS A 48 -2.90 6.37 8.23
C HIS A 48 -2.57 4.88 8.44
N PHE A 49 -1.79 4.57 9.48
CA PHE A 49 -1.48 3.19 9.87
C PHE A 49 -2.76 2.38 10.06
N GLN A 50 -2.84 1.21 9.41
CA GLN A 50 -4.00 0.29 9.44
C GLN A 50 -5.37 0.96 9.19
N SER A 51 -5.41 2.05 8.45
CA SER A 51 -6.65 2.80 8.21
C SER A 51 -7.77 1.90 7.69
N GLY A 52 -8.93 1.94 8.36
CA GLY A 52 -10.10 1.16 8.02
C GLY A 52 -10.06 -0.30 8.48
N ILE A 53 -9.10 -0.67 9.35
CA ILE A 53 -9.01 -1.98 10.00
C ILE A 53 -9.08 -1.76 11.51
N ARG A 54 -9.93 -2.51 12.19
CA ARG A 54 -10.05 -2.47 13.65
C ARG A 54 -9.15 -3.51 14.28
N GLU A 55 -8.53 -3.19 15.42
CA GLU A 55 -7.59 -4.08 16.12
C GLU A 55 -8.25 -5.43 16.51
N GLU A 56 -9.51 -5.39 16.91
CA GLU A 56 -10.26 -6.59 17.28
C GLU A 56 -10.60 -7.53 16.10
N GLU A 57 -10.34 -7.10 14.87
CA GLU A 57 -10.53 -7.90 13.65
C GLU A 57 -9.27 -8.69 13.28
N LEU A 58 -8.15 -8.43 13.94
CA LEU A 58 -6.84 -8.96 13.58
C LEU A 58 -6.49 -10.19 14.41
N VAL A 59 -5.93 -11.19 13.73
CA VAL A 59 -5.33 -12.37 14.35
C VAL A 59 -3.83 -12.37 14.03
N ASP A 60 -3.00 -12.38 15.08
CA ASP A 60 -1.55 -12.37 14.93
C ASP A 60 -1.02 -13.76 14.57
N THR A 61 -1.20 -14.14 13.31
CA THR A 61 -0.68 -15.38 12.74
C THR A 61 -0.39 -15.22 11.26
N SER A 62 0.29 -16.20 10.68
CA SER A 62 0.65 -16.20 9.26
C SER A 62 -0.43 -16.88 8.42
N ASN A 63 -0.52 -16.44 7.16
CA ASN A 63 -1.25 -17.12 6.11
C ASN A 63 -0.42 -17.15 4.80
N PRO A 64 -0.86 -17.85 3.75
CA PRO A 64 -0.11 -17.93 2.50
C PRO A 64 0.19 -16.56 1.87
N ILE A 65 -0.77 -15.61 1.89
CA ILE A 65 -0.60 -14.27 1.31
C ILE A 65 0.45 -13.46 2.07
N LEU A 66 0.44 -13.51 3.41
CA LEU A 66 1.46 -12.86 4.23
C LEU A 66 2.86 -13.43 3.97
N LYS A 67 2.98 -14.77 3.79
CA LYS A 67 4.26 -15.41 3.41
C LYS A 67 4.74 -14.92 2.04
N MET A 68 3.85 -14.90 1.04
CA MET A 68 4.17 -14.37 -0.29
C MET A 68 4.61 -12.89 -0.21
N THR A 69 3.92 -12.07 0.58
CA THR A 69 4.26 -10.66 0.78
C THR A 69 5.64 -10.50 1.41
N LYS A 70 5.98 -11.30 2.42
CA LYS A 70 7.32 -11.27 3.03
C LYS A 70 8.40 -11.64 2.04
N ASN A 71 8.22 -12.71 1.28
CA ASN A 71 9.18 -13.13 0.24
C ASN A 71 9.35 -12.05 -0.84
N TRP A 72 8.26 -11.40 -1.24
CA TRP A 72 8.27 -10.27 -2.16
C TRP A 72 9.10 -9.09 -1.60
N LEU A 73 8.87 -8.72 -0.34
CA LEU A 73 9.61 -7.64 0.33
C LEU A 73 11.11 -7.99 0.49
N GLU A 74 11.44 -9.22 0.81
CA GLU A 74 12.84 -9.69 0.87
C GLU A 74 13.54 -9.55 -0.48
N ALA A 75 12.90 -9.97 -1.57
CA ALA A 75 13.43 -9.81 -2.93
C ALA A 75 13.58 -8.33 -3.29
N TYR A 76 12.57 -7.52 -3.01
CA TYR A 76 12.60 -6.07 -3.27
C TYR A 76 13.79 -5.39 -2.57
N PHE A 77 13.98 -5.63 -1.27
CA PHE A 77 15.08 -5.03 -0.50
C PHE A 77 16.47 -5.57 -0.87
N LYS A 78 16.54 -6.72 -1.56
CA LYS A 78 17.78 -7.23 -2.18
C LYS A 78 18.07 -6.59 -3.55
N GLY A 79 17.13 -5.83 -4.10
CA GLY A 79 17.26 -5.18 -5.41
C GLY A 79 16.79 -6.02 -6.59
N ASP A 80 16.02 -7.10 -6.37
CA ASP A 80 15.54 -8.00 -7.43
C ASP A 80 14.33 -7.44 -8.20
N HIS A 81 13.69 -6.40 -7.71
CA HIS A 81 12.54 -5.73 -8.32
C HIS A 81 11.39 -6.67 -8.74
N PRO A 82 10.85 -7.50 -7.84
CA PRO A 82 9.78 -8.43 -8.18
C PRO A 82 8.51 -7.70 -8.60
N SER A 83 7.74 -8.29 -9.55
CA SER A 83 6.46 -7.71 -9.95
C SER A 83 5.46 -7.68 -8.81
N PRO A 84 4.84 -6.53 -8.49
CA PRO A 84 3.79 -6.46 -7.47
C PRO A 84 2.49 -7.16 -7.91
N ASP A 85 2.33 -7.48 -9.21
CA ASP A 85 1.13 -8.14 -9.74
C ASP A 85 1.00 -9.60 -9.29
N THR A 86 2.06 -10.17 -8.70
CA THR A 86 2.02 -11.52 -8.11
C THR A 86 1.23 -11.59 -6.80
N LEU A 87 0.92 -10.44 -6.20
CA LEU A 87 0.20 -10.35 -4.92
C LEU A 87 -1.23 -9.86 -5.15
N PRO A 88 -2.25 -10.61 -4.71
CA PRO A 88 -3.63 -10.17 -4.81
C PRO A 88 -3.90 -9.04 -3.81
N LEU A 89 -4.16 -7.84 -4.30
CA LEU A 89 -4.52 -6.68 -3.46
C LEU A 89 -6.02 -6.67 -3.21
N ALA A 90 -6.43 -6.34 -1.98
CA ALA A 90 -7.84 -6.24 -1.62
C ALA A 90 -8.50 -5.05 -2.35
N ASP A 91 -9.76 -5.23 -2.76
CA ASP A 91 -10.56 -4.14 -3.31
C ASP A 91 -11.01 -3.20 -2.18
N ARG A 92 -10.26 -2.13 -1.97
CA ARG A 92 -10.51 -1.14 -0.91
C ARG A 92 -10.08 0.26 -1.34
N GLY A 93 -10.85 1.23 -0.89
CA GLY A 93 -10.65 2.64 -1.23
C GLY A 93 -11.81 3.22 -2.04
N THR A 94 -11.80 4.53 -2.25
CA THR A 94 -12.78 5.20 -3.11
C THR A 94 -12.43 5.01 -4.58
N THR A 95 -13.40 5.17 -5.48
CA THR A 95 -13.16 5.14 -6.94
C THR A 95 -12.02 6.07 -7.37
N PHE A 96 -11.91 7.25 -6.75
CA PHE A 96 -10.83 8.19 -7.04
C PHE A 96 -9.47 7.66 -6.54
N GLN A 97 -9.41 7.12 -5.34
CA GLN A 97 -8.18 6.51 -4.79
C GLN A 97 -7.72 5.34 -5.66
N LEU A 98 -8.62 4.46 -6.08
CA LEU A 98 -8.30 3.33 -6.95
C LEU A 98 -7.70 3.79 -8.28
N LYS A 99 -8.25 4.85 -8.90
CA LYS A 99 -7.66 5.44 -10.11
C LYS A 99 -6.24 5.97 -9.87
N VAL A 100 -6.02 6.68 -8.76
CA VAL A 100 -4.69 7.18 -8.41
C VAL A 100 -3.73 6.02 -8.19
N TRP A 101 -4.09 5.04 -7.37
CA TRP A 101 -3.21 3.90 -7.03
C TRP A 101 -2.92 3.02 -8.26
N SER A 102 -3.87 2.87 -9.19
CA SER A 102 -3.62 2.21 -10.48
C SER A 102 -2.54 2.97 -11.28
N ALA A 103 -2.66 4.29 -11.39
CA ALA A 103 -1.67 5.11 -12.09
C ALA A 103 -0.28 5.07 -11.40
N LEU A 104 -0.22 4.87 -10.08
CA LEU A 104 1.06 4.67 -9.37
C LEU A 104 1.72 3.36 -9.76
N ARG A 105 0.95 2.28 -9.93
CA ARG A 105 1.49 0.96 -10.31
C ARG A 105 2.15 0.97 -11.69
N ASP A 106 1.74 1.89 -12.56
CA ASP A 106 2.31 2.06 -13.91
C ASP A 106 3.67 2.79 -13.91
N ILE A 107 4.13 3.29 -12.76
CA ILE A 107 5.45 3.94 -12.65
C ILE A 107 6.52 2.85 -12.52
N PRO A 108 7.42 2.69 -13.53
CA PRO A 108 8.46 1.68 -13.47
C PRO A 108 9.47 1.93 -12.34
N VAL A 109 10.19 0.89 -11.96
CA VAL A 109 11.37 1.02 -11.09
C VAL A 109 12.41 1.92 -11.77
N GLY A 110 13.03 2.78 -10.97
CA GLY A 110 14.03 3.75 -11.48
C GLY A 110 13.42 5.02 -12.08
N GLU A 111 12.10 5.12 -12.18
CA GLU A 111 11.42 6.32 -12.66
C GLU A 111 10.59 7.01 -11.58
N SER A 112 10.36 8.30 -11.76
CA SER A 112 9.46 9.08 -10.91
C SER A 112 8.42 9.83 -11.74
N ARG A 113 7.34 10.23 -11.11
CA ARG A 113 6.31 11.11 -11.68
C ARG A 113 5.98 12.21 -10.69
N THR A 114 5.53 13.36 -11.21
CA THR A 114 5.01 14.42 -10.36
C THR A 114 3.52 14.20 -10.09
N TYR A 115 3.00 14.82 -9.03
CA TYR A 115 1.56 14.81 -8.73
C TYR A 115 0.71 15.29 -9.91
N SER A 116 1.20 16.32 -10.64
CA SER A 116 0.52 16.84 -11.83
C SER A 116 0.54 15.84 -13.00
N GLN A 117 1.61 15.08 -13.18
CA GLN A 117 1.67 14.03 -14.20
C GLN A 117 0.69 12.89 -13.89
N ILE A 118 0.60 12.46 -12.64
CA ILE A 118 -0.43 11.50 -12.21
C ILE A 118 -1.83 12.08 -12.45
N GLY A 119 -2.06 13.35 -12.07
CA GLY A 119 -3.33 14.04 -12.31
C GLY A 119 -3.75 14.04 -13.78
N LYS A 120 -2.81 14.28 -14.71
CA LYS A 120 -3.08 14.22 -16.15
C LYS A 120 -3.55 12.84 -16.60
N VAL A 121 -2.90 11.77 -16.12
CA VAL A 121 -3.27 10.38 -16.47
C VAL A 121 -4.70 10.06 -16.04
N ILE A 122 -5.13 10.52 -14.87
CA ILE A 122 -6.46 10.22 -14.33
C ILE A 122 -7.51 11.31 -14.62
N LEU A 123 -7.16 12.31 -15.46
CA LEU A 123 -8.00 13.46 -15.81
C LEU A 123 -8.43 14.29 -14.58
N CYS A 124 -7.53 14.48 -13.62
CA CYS A 124 -7.71 15.32 -12.43
C CYS A 124 -6.77 16.51 -12.44
N GLN A 125 -7.31 17.73 -12.39
CA GLN A 125 -6.50 18.96 -12.39
C GLN A 125 -5.96 19.33 -10.99
N SER A 126 -6.48 18.73 -9.92
CA SER A 126 -6.08 19.03 -8.54
C SER A 126 -4.91 18.17 -8.09
N ALA A 127 -3.70 18.70 -8.16
CA ALA A 127 -2.51 18.05 -7.61
C ALA A 127 -2.65 17.77 -6.09
N GLN A 128 -3.39 18.62 -5.36
CA GLN A 128 -3.66 18.41 -3.94
C GLN A 128 -4.56 17.19 -3.70
N ALA A 129 -5.62 17.00 -4.50
CA ALA A 129 -6.48 15.83 -4.39
C ALA A 129 -5.71 14.54 -4.70
N VAL A 130 -4.86 14.57 -5.75
CA VAL A 130 -3.95 13.48 -6.08
C VAL A 130 -3.01 13.19 -4.92
N GLY A 131 -2.35 14.20 -4.36
CA GLY A 131 -1.44 14.05 -3.23
C GLY A 131 -2.11 13.46 -1.99
N THR A 132 -3.36 13.85 -1.71
CA THR A 132 -4.15 13.28 -0.62
C THR A 132 -4.40 11.78 -0.84
N ALA A 133 -4.76 11.37 -2.05
CA ALA A 133 -5.00 9.97 -2.39
C ALA A 133 -3.69 9.15 -2.36
N VAL A 134 -2.59 9.71 -2.87
CA VAL A 134 -1.24 9.11 -2.79
C VAL A 134 -0.86 8.84 -1.34
N GLY A 135 -1.07 9.82 -0.43
CA GLY A 135 -0.75 9.69 0.99
C GLY A 135 -1.62 8.68 1.75
N LYS A 136 -2.75 8.26 1.19
CA LYS A 136 -3.65 7.24 1.78
C LYS A 136 -3.43 5.84 1.21
N ASN A 137 -2.42 5.63 0.38
CA ASN A 137 -2.07 4.32 -0.16
C ASN A 137 -1.85 3.30 0.98
N PRO A 138 -2.63 2.19 1.03
CA PRO A 138 -2.47 1.19 2.06
C PRO A 138 -1.38 0.15 1.76
N TRP A 139 -0.85 0.09 0.54
CA TRP A 139 0.16 -0.91 0.12
C TRP A 139 1.52 -0.26 -0.11
N LEU A 140 2.17 0.10 1.01
CA LEU A 140 3.49 0.71 0.97
C LEU A 140 4.47 -0.14 0.14
N ILE A 141 5.27 0.48 -0.72
CA ILE A 141 6.24 -0.13 -1.64
C ILE A 141 5.57 -0.83 -2.83
N LEU A 142 4.61 -1.75 -2.60
CA LEU A 142 3.94 -2.49 -3.68
C LEU A 142 3.21 -1.56 -4.65
N VAL A 143 2.50 -0.57 -4.11
CA VAL A 143 1.96 0.55 -4.87
C VAL A 143 2.92 1.72 -4.65
N PRO A 144 3.76 2.07 -5.63
CA PRO A 144 4.97 2.83 -5.40
C PRO A 144 4.74 4.34 -5.22
N CYS A 145 4.01 4.72 -4.17
CA CYS A 145 3.76 6.12 -3.84
C CYS A 145 5.04 6.91 -3.51
N HIS A 146 6.15 6.24 -3.15
CA HIS A 146 7.46 6.86 -2.99
C HIS A 146 8.04 7.41 -4.29
N ARG A 147 7.62 6.89 -5.48
CA ARG A 147 8.05 7.36 -6.81
C ARG A 147 7.37 8.67 -7.24
N VAL A 148 6.47 9.22 -6.40
CA VAL A 148 5.83 10.51 -6.70
C VAL A 148 6.60 11.62 -6.00
N LEU A 149 7.07 12.59 -6.80
CA LEU A 149 7.86 13.73 -6.33
C LEU A 149 7.12 15.05 -6.63
N PRO A 150 7.35 16.11 -5.83
CA PRO A 150 6.96 17.46 -6.19
C PRO A 150 7.63 17.91 -7.49
N SER A 151 7.01 18.85 -8.22
CA SER A 151 7.59 19.44 -9.43
C SER A 151 8.86 20.26 -9.17
N SER A 152 9.12 20.62 -7.91
CA SER A 152 10.37 21.27 -7.50
C SER A 152 11.60 20.36 -7.52
N GLY A 153 11.43 19.05 -7.72
CA GLY A 153 12.52 18.07 -7.67
C GLY A 153 12.89 17.59 -6.27
N HIS A 154 12.42 18.27 -5.21
CA HIS A 154 12.67 17.85 -3.83
C HIS A 154 11.97 16.54 -3.50
N ILE A 155 12.44 15.87 -2.42
CA ILE A 155 11.89 14.58 -2.00
C ILE A 155 10.39 14.64 -1.64
N GLY A 156 9.92 15.75 -1.06
CA GLY A 156 8.54 15.93 -0.66
C GLY A 156 8.10 15.04 0.50
N LYS A 157 6.83 15.19 0.91
CA LYS A 157 6.24 14.43 2.01
C LYS A 157 6.00 12.96 1.64
N TYR A 158 6.03 12.09 2.65
CA TYR A 158 5.74 10.67 2.52
C TYR A 158 5.04 10.14 3.77
N ALA A 159 4.09 9.21 3.60
CA ALA A 159 3.32 8.69 4.73
C ALA A 159 4.20 7.97 5.76
N ALA A 160 5.22 7.26 5.30
CA ALA A 160 6.19 6.54 6.13
C ALA A 160 7.41 7.40 6.54
N GLY A 161 7.38 8.71 6.29
CA GLY A 161 8.46 9.62 6.62
C GLY A 161 9.51 9.80 5.51
N GLU A 162 10.26 10.90 5.59
CA GLU A 162 11.22 11.29 4.57
C GLU A 162 12.39 10.32 4.46
N ASP A 163 12.91 9.82 5.58
CA ASP A 163 14.05 8.88 5.60
C ASP A 163 13.71 7.57 4.87
N ALA A 164 12.51 7.04 5.10
CA ALA A 164 12.03 5.85 4.38
C ALA A 164 11.91 6.12 2.88
N LYS A 165 11.37 7.28 2.49
CA LYS A 165 11.28 7.65 1.07
C LYS A 165 12.65 7.78 0.43
N ARG A 166 13.58 8.46 1.09
CA ARG A 166 14.96 8.64 0.65
C ARG A 166 15.65 7.29 0.43
N PHE A 167 15.49 6.37 1.38
CA PHE A 167 16.04 5.02 1.25
C PHE A 167 15.48 4.29 0.02
N LEU A 168 14.15 4.30 -0.17
CA LEU A 168 13.50 3.61 -1.30
C LEU A 168 13.91 4.21 -2.66
N LEU A 169 13.97 5.55 -2.76
CA LEU A 169 14.43 6.22 -3.97
C LEU A 169 15.87 5.88 -4.31
N HIS A 170 16.78 5.85 -3.32
CA HIS A 170 18.17 5.43 -3.52
C HIS A 170 18.28 3.96 -3.94
N LEU A 171 17.52 3.07 -3.29
CA LEU A 171 17.49 1.64 -3.63
C LEU A 171 17.10 1.42 -5.10
N GLU A 172 16.17 2.22 -5.61
CA GLU A 172 15.71 2.16 -7.01
C GLU A 172 16.52 3.02 -7.97
N GLY A 173 17.57 3.72 -7.52
CA GLY A 173 18.41 4.58 -8.35
C GLY A 173 17.72 5.85 -8.85
N ILE A 174 16.63 6.28 -8.21
CA ILE A 174 15.90 7.50 -8.58
C ILE A 174 16.61 8.72 -7.99
N ARG A 175 16.91 9.71 -8.86
CA ARG A 175 17.51 10.98 -8.44
C ARG A 175 16.43 11.96 -7.97
N PHE A 176 16.76 12.73 -6.97
CA PHE A 176 15.96 13.85 -6.45
C PHE A 176 16.91 14.92 -5.90
N ASP A 177 16.42 16.17 -5.83
CA ASP A 177 17.21 17.27 -5.29
C ASP A 177 17.23 17.17 -3.75
N ASN A 178 18.44 17.20 -3.20
CA ASN A 178 18.64 17.42 -1.77
C ASN A 178 18.55 18.93 -1.49
N PRO A 179 17.89 19.34 -0.39
CA PRO A 179 17.91 20.73 0.04
C PRO A 179 19.31 21.19 0.44
#